data_e567425f81470f95200984350f31ef6a
#
_entry.id   e567425f81470f95200984350f31ef6a
#
_cell.length_a   1.000
_cell.length_b   1.000
_cell.length_c   1.000
_cell.angle_alpha   90.00
_cell.angle_beta   90.00
_cell.angle_gamma   90.00
#
_symmetry.space_group_name_H-M   'P 1'
#
loop_
_entity.id
_entity.type
_entity.pdbx_description
1 polymer ?
#
loop_
_entity_poly.entity_id
_entity_poly.type
_entity_poly.pdbx_seq_one_letter_code
_entity_poly.pdbx_strand_id
1 'polypeptide(L)'
;MKKFFLSFLVVTLCVALLPTGALAAETEPIKLTFSIFFPPTHGQTKAAMDWAKEIETLTDNKVEITVFPGGTLTKAPQCYSGVVKGISDLGFSLFAYTRGRFPVMAAVDLPMGYPNGKVASKVAQGFAKAFSPEELNDVKVLYLHAHGPGLLHTKKPVRKLEDLKGMKIRATGLSSKVVEALGGVPVAMPQGGTYEALKKGVVEGTFGPIEVLKGWKQAEVIKYTTECYSVGYTTTFFIVMNLDKWNALPDDIQKVFETVSEKYVDVHGKVWDSTDEEGKKYTQSLGNEIIPLSDEESARWRKAVEPVINNFIANNPKGDTYVKKIRELMAK
;
A
#
# COMPACT_ATOMS: atom_id res chain seq x y z
N MET A 1 32.26 -12.00 100.99
CA MET A 1 33.12 -12.13 99.83
C MET A 1 32.32 -13.00 98.82
N LYS A 2 31.66 -12.37 97.87
CA LYS A 2 30.88 -13.08 96.83
C LYS A 2 31.43 -12.69 95.44
N LYS A 3 31.96 -13.65 94.73
CA LYS A 3 32.52 -13.46 93.38
C LYS A 3 31.29 -13.49 92.40
N PHE A 4 31.18 -12.40 91.62
CA PHE A 4 30.25 -12.34 90.44
C PHE A 4 30.99 -12.78 89.20
N PHE A 5 30.47 -13.90 88.57
CA PHE A 5 30.87 -14.32 87.22
C PHE A 5 30.02 -13.61 86.20
N LEU A 6 30.65 -12.83 85.29
CA LEU A 6 30.00 -12.17 84.19
C LEU A 6 30.15 -13.05 82.96
N SER A 7 29.08 -13.73 82.54
CA SER A 7 29.07 -14.51 81.29
C SER A 7 28.81 -13.57 80.10
N PHE A 8 29.76 -13.48 79.20
CA PHE A 8 29.64 -12.73 77.92
C PHE A 8 28.97 -13.65 76.92
N LEU A 9 27.71 -13.34 76.48
CA LEU A 9 26.97 -14.03 75.44
C LEU A 9 27.33 -13.38 74.08
N VAL A 10 28.14 -14.07 73.27
CA VAL A 10 28.45 -13.62 71.88
C VAL A 10 27.30 -14.07 70.99
N VAL A 11 26.47 -13.14 70.56
CA VAL A 11 25.43 -13.36 69.56
C VAL A 11 26.06 -13.18 68.14
N THR A 12 26.33 -14.30 67.45
CA THR A 12 26.80 -14.29 66.07
C THR A 12 25.60 -14.00 65.14
N LEU A 13 25.52 -12.79 64.60
CA LEU A 13 24.50 -12.38 63.65
C LEU A 13 24.89 -12.92 62.27
N CYS A 14 24.33 -14.07 61.85
CA CYS A 14 24.41 -14.54 60.46
C CYS A 14 23.54 -13.65 59.56
N VAL A 15 24.15 -12.70 58.87
CA VAL A 15 23.49 -11.96 57.78
C VAL A 15 23.42 -12.89 56.58
N ALA A 16 22.24 -13.46 56.33
CA ALA A 16 21.94 -14.18 55.10
C ALA A 16 21.89 -13.19 53.94
N LEU A 17 22.93 -13.16 53.09
CA LEU A 17 22.91 -12.50 51.81
C LEU A 17 21.91 -13.25 50.92
N LEU A 18 20.66 -12.79 50.85
CA LEU A 18 19.72 -13.16 49.81
C LEU A 18 20.26 -12.59 48.48
N PRO A 19 20.37 -13.41 47.41
CA PRO A 19 20.68 -12.88 46.11
C PRO A 19 19.50 -11.94 45.71
N THR A 20 19.74 -10.64 45.66
CA THR A 20 18.86 -9.69 45.01
C THR A 20 18.89 -10.06 43.52
N GLY A 21 17.95 -10.94 43.13
CA GLY A 21 17.62 -11.13 41.70
C GLY A 21 17.31 -9.74 41.15
N ALA A 22 18.15 -9.23 40.28
CA ALA A 22 17.86 -8.05 39.50
C ALA A 22 16.58 -8.37 38.74
N LEU A 23 15.44 -7.87 39.22
CA LEU A 23 14.26 -7.74 38.41
C LEU A 23 14.69 -6.86 37.24
N ALA A 24 14.89 -7.49 36.06
CA ALA A 24 15.06 -6.74 34.82
C ALA A 24 13.86 -5.80 34.76
N ALA A 25 14.10 -4.51 34.85
CA ALA A 25 13.05 -3.51 34.69
C ALA A 25 12.43 -3.79 33.31
N GLU A 26 11.17 -4.21 33.29
CA GLU A 26 10.40 -4.31 32.04
C GLU A 26 10.43 -2.90 31.44
N THR A 27 11.17 -2.74 30.37
CA THR A 27 11.19 -1.48 29.64
C THR A 27 9.83 -1.32 28.98
N GLU A 28 9.16 -0.18 29.21
CA GLU A 28 7.90 0.15 28.54
C GLU A 28 8.03 -0.08 27.03
N PRO A 29 7.02 -0.68 26.38
CA PRO A 29 7.08 -0.95 24.96
C PRO A 29 7.14 0.36 24.13
N ILE A 30 7.84 0.32 23.03
CA ILE A 30 7.86 1.38 22.02
C ILE A 30 6.51 1.42 21.35
N LYS A 31 5.70 2.44 21.64
CA LYS A 31 4.34 2.58 21.08
C LYS A 31 4.39 3.34 19.77
N LEU A 32 3.84 2.72 18.72
CA LEU A 32 3.77 3.28 17.37
C LEU A 32 2.32 3.34 16.87
N THR A 33 1.99 4.43 16.19
CA THR A 33 0.70 4.62 15.52
C THR A 33 0.82 4.32 14.04
N PHE A 34 -0.15 3.58 13.47
CA PHE A 34 -0.16 3.20 12.07
C PHE A 34 -1.44 3.66 11.37
N SER A 35 -1.34 4.67 10.51
CA SER A 35 -2.45 5.21 9.73
C SER A 35 -2.65 4.44 8.43
N ILE A 36 -3.84 3.90 8.20
CA ILE A 36 -4.23 3.14 7.00
C ILE A 36 -5.51 3.73 6.40
N PHE A 37 -5.53 4.03 5.12
CA PHE A 37 -6.73 4.60 4.49
C PHE A 37 -7.78 3.54 4.10
N PHE A 38 -7.40 2.28 3.91
CA PHE A 38 -8.32 1.20 3.61
C PHE A 38 -9.29 0.91 4.76
N PRO A 39 -10.54 0.48 4.47
CA PRO A 39 -11.49 0.06 5.50
C PRO A 39 -10.96 -1.10 6.35
N PRO A 40 -11.40 -1.24 7.61
CA PRO A 40 -10.88 -2.29 8.51
C PRO A 40 -11.11 -3.71 8.01
N THR A 41 -12.15 -3.93 7.20
CA THR A 41 -12.47 -5.26 6.61
C THR A 41 -11.72 -5.58 5.34
N HIS A 42 -11.01 -4.62 4.76
CA HIS A 42 -10.29 -4.77 3.50
C HIS A 42 -9.11 -5.73 3.62
N GLY A 43 -8.87 -6.57 2.60
CA GLY A 43 -7.77 -7.55 2.61
C GLY A 43 -6.40 -6.92 2.89
N GLN A 44 -6.13 -5.76 2.30
CA GLN A 44 -4.87 -5.04 2.50
C GLN A 44 -4.71 -4.50 3.93
N THR A 45 -5.81 -4.10 4.60
CA THR A 45 -5.75 -3.72 6.03
C THR A 45 -5.43 -4.92 6.90
N LYS A 46 -6.06 -6.08 6.64
CA LYS A 46 -5.77 -7.32 7.37
C LYS A 46 -4.32 -7.72 7.24
N ALA A 47 -3.78 -7.73 6.01
CA ALA A 47 -2.37 -8.03 5.79
C ALA A 47 -1.43 -7.04 6.52
N ALA A 48 -1.77 -5.76 6.58
CA ALA A 48 -0.99 -4.78 7.33
C ALA A 48 -1.09 -4.97 8.86
N MET A 49 -2.24 -5.42 9.36
CA MET A 49 -2.41 -5.80 10.77
C MET A 49 -1.60 -7.06 11.11
N ASP A 50 -1.58 -8.04 10.21
CA ASP A 50 -0.76 -9.26 10.36
C ASP A 50 0.74 -8.92 10.35
N TRP A 51 1.18 -7.97 9.50
CA TRP A 51 2.53 -7.43 9.49
C TRP A 51 2.89 -6.78 10.82
N ALA A 52 2.03 -5.93 11.36
CA ALA A 52 2.23 -5.29 12.66
C ALA A 52 2.34 -6.34 13.78
N LYS A 53 1.42 -7.31 13.78
CA LYS A 53 1.41 -8.39 14.78
C LYS A 53 2.65 -9.28 14.71
N GLU A 54 3.18 -9.55 13.53
CA GLU A 54 4.41 -10.32 13.35
C GLU A 54 5.62 -9.56 13.95
N ILE A 55 5.70 -8.23 13.75
CA ILE A 55 6.73 -7.39 14.37
C ILE A 55 6.62 -7.41 15.90
N GLU A 56 5.43 -7.20 16.46
CA GLU A 56 5.20 -7.28 17.91
C GLU A 56 5.67 -8.62 18.48
N THR A 57 5.32 -9.73 17.81
CA THR A 57 5.71 -11.07 18.22
C THR A 57 7.22 -11.29 18.19
N LEU A 58 7.88 -10.89 17.08
CA LEU A 58 9.32 -11.09 16.88
C LEU A 58 10.19 -10.13 17.70
N THR A 59 9.60 -9.09 18.27
CA THR A 59 10.26 -8.17 19.20
C THR A 59 9.94 -8.50 20.67
N ASP A 60 9.34 -9.65 20.96
CA ASP A 60 8.91 -10.04 22.31
C ASP A 60 8.03 -8.94 22.96
N ASN A 61 7.15 -8.32 22.16
CA ASN A 61 6.29 -7.18 22.53
C ASN A 61 7.06 -5.93 23.03
N LYS A 62 8.34 -5.77 22.68
CA LYS A 62 9.06 -4.50 22.90
C LYS A 62 8.55 -3.38 22.01
N VAL A 63 7.84 -3.70 20.94
CA VAL A 63 7.12 -2.77 20.07
C VAL A 63 5.64 -3.09 20.13
N GLU A 64 4.80 -2.05 20.20
CA GLU A 64 3.34 -2.12 20.14
C GLU A 64 2.85 -1.20 19.02
N ILE A 65 2.09 -1.73 18.05
CA ILE A 65 1.63 -0.97 16.87
C ILE A 65 0.10 -0.83 16.89
N THR A 66 -0.37 0.36 17.22
CA THR A 66 -1.81 0.66 17.17
C THR A 66 -2.23 1.06 15.75
N VAL A 67 -3.09 0.25 15.11
CA VAL A 67 -3.55 0.46 13.75
C VAL A 67 -4.81 1.32 13.70
N PHE A 68 -4.82 2.35 12.85
CA PHE A 68 -5.93 3.28 12.62
C PHE A 68 -6.44 3.15 11.16
N PRO A 69 -7.37 2.23 10.87
CA PRO A 69 -7.88 2.00 9.53
C PRO A 69 -8.94 3.03 9.11
N GLY A 70 -9.30 3.04 7.82
CA GLY A 70 -10.37 3.87 7.27
C GLY A 70 -10.04 5.37 7.18
N GLY A 71 -8.77 5.73 7.25
CA GLY A 71 -8.35 7.14 7.24
C GLY A 71 -8.82 7.91 8.48
N THR A 72 -8.90 7.24 9.63
CA THR A 72 -9.34 7.84 10.91
C THR A 72 -8.27 8.74 11.50
N LEU A 73 -7.00 8.40 11.38
CA LEU A 73 -5.88 9.21 11.89
C LEU A 73 -5.42 10.25 10.84
N THR A 74 -5.13 9.82 9.61
CA THR A 74 -4.84 10.71 8.49
C THR A 74 -5.64 10.29 7.26
N LYS A 75 -6.17 11.28 6.50
CA LYS A 75 -6.84 10.99 5.23
C LYS A 75 -5.83 10.50 4.19
N ALA A 76 -6.28 9.70 3.22
CA ALA A 76 -5.42 9.10 2.21
C ALA A 76 -4.41 10.07 1.54
N PRO A 77 -4.81 11.28 1.10
CA PRO A 77 -3.87 12.24 0.51
C PRO A 77 -2.88 12.87 1.50
N GLN A 78 -3.23 12.90 2.79
CA GLN A 78 -2.39 13.46 3.86
C GLN A 78 -1.51 12.41 4.56
N CYS A 79 -1.68 11.12 4.25
CA CYS A 79 -1.00 10.05 4.98
C CYS A 79 0.52 10.19 4.95
N TYR A 80 1.12 10.35 3.76
CA TYR A 80 2.57 10.50 3.64
C TYR A 80 3.10 11.73 4.41
N SER A 81 2.49 12.91 4.17
CA SER A 81 2.89 14.13 4.88
C SER A 81 2.62 14.05 6.38
N GLY A 82 1.63 13.26 6.79
CA GLY A 82 1.33 12.98 8.20
C GLY A 82 2.45 12.19 8.87
N VAL A 83 3.03 11.21 8.17
CA VAL A 83 4.21 10.47 8.66
C VAL A 83 5.43 11.39 8.76
N VAL A 84 5.72 12.16 7.70
CA VAL A 84 6.84 13.12 7.71
C VAL A 84 6.76 14.07 8.90
N LYS A 85 5.57 14.54 9.25
CA LYS A 85 5.31 15.50 10.35
C LYS A 85 5.10 14.85 11.71
N GLY A 86 5.17 13.52 11.83
CA GLY A 86 4.97 12.80 13.09
C GLY A 86 3.51 12.79 13.59
N ILE A 87 2.50 13.03 12.72
CA ILE A 87 1.07 12.87 13.08
C ILE A 87 0.74 11.39 13.24
N SER A 88 1.37 10.53 12.46
CA SER A 88 1.42 9.08 12.65
C SER A 88 2.86 8.61 12.49
N ASP A 89 3.24 7.57 13.24
CA ASP A 89 4.59 7.01 13.17
C ASP A 89 4.77 6.17 11.90
N LEU A 90 3.72 5.47 11.49
CA LEU A 90 3.64 4.64 10.30
C LEU A 90 2.48 5.09 9.40
N GLY A 91 2.63 4.91 8.10
CA GLY A 91 1.59 5.25 7.13
C GLY A 91 1.48 4.28 5.98
N PHE A 92 0.24 3.96 5.60
CA PHE A 92 -0.11 3.14 4.46
C PHE A 92 -1.09 3.89 3.55
N SER A 93 -0.60 4.31 2.39
CA SER A 93 -1.39 4.94 1.34
C SER A 93 -0.72 4.73 -0.03
N LEU A 94 -0.96 5.58 -1.00
CA LEU A 94 -0.36 5.47 -2.33
C LEU A 94 0.23 6.81 -2.80
N PHE A 95 1.31 6.75 -3.59
CA PHE A 95 2.01 7.95 -4.07
C PHE A 95 1.12 8.81 -4.97
N ALA A 96 0.25 8.20 -5.76
CA ALA A 96 -0.64 8.87 -6.71
C ALA A 96 -1.62 9.89 -6.08
N TYR A 97 -1.84 9.84 -4.76
CA TYR A 97 -2.68 10.82 -4.07
C TYR A 97 -1.96 12.16 -3.80
N THR A 98 -0.63 12.17 -3.85
CA THR A 98 0.15 13.40 -3.64
C THR A 98 0.74 13.85 -4.98
N ARG A 99 -0.11 14.52 -5.77
CA ARG A 99 0.22 14.90 -7.15
C ARG A 99 1.52 15.71 -7.24
N GLY A 100 2.43 15.28 -8.14
CA GLY A 100 3.68 15.98 -8.46
C GLY A 100 4.82 15.78 -7.45
N ARG A 101 4.57 15.12 -6.32
CA ARG A 101 5.61 14.89 -5.29
C ARG A 101 6.56 13.75 -5.64
N PHE A 102 6.08 12.73 -6.35
CA PHE A 102 6.81 11.48 -6.59
C PHE A 102 6.99 11.21 -8.09
N PRO A 103 7.74 12.07 -8.82
CA PRO A 103 7.89 11.94 -10.26
C PRO A 103 8.64 10.68 -10.69
N VAL A 104 9.57 10.16 -9.88
CA VAL A 104 10.31 8.93 -10.19
C VAL A 104 9.43 7.70 -9.95
N MET A 105 8.79 7.61 -8.78
CA MET A 105 7.90 6.48 -8.45
C MET A 105 6.68 6.40 -9.38
N ALA A 106 6.24 7.50 -9.96
CA ALA A 106 5.17 7.53 -10.95
C ALA A 106 5.46 6.67 -12.20
N ALA A 107 6.73 6.33 -12.47
CA ALA A 107 7.09 5.42 -13.55
C ALA A 107 6.44 4.04 -13.41
N VAL A 108 6.30 3.55 -12.18
CA VAL A 108 5.68 2.24 -11.90
C VAL A 108 4.19 2.25 -12.25
N ASP A 109 3.53 3.40 -12.15
CA ASP A 109 2.09 3.53 -12.43
C ASP A 109 1.77 3.62 -13.95
N LEU A 110 2.78 3.53 -14.83
CA LEU A 110 2.60 3.53 -16.28
C LEU A 110 1.79 2.32 -16.77
N PRO A 111 1.03 2.44 -17.89
CA PRO A 111 0.24 1.35 -18.47
C PRO A 111 1.15 0.32 -19.18
N MET A 112 1.87 -0.47 -18.39
CA MET A 112 2.90 -1.41 -18.89
C MET A 112 2.36 -2.81 -19.19
N GLY A 113 1.07 -3.08 -18.93
CA GLY A 113 0.48 -4.41 -19.08
C GLY A 113 0.85 -5.34 -17.91
N TYR A 114 0.77 -4.85 -16.69
CA TYR A 114 1.00 -5.68 -15.49
C TYR A 114 0.05 -6.87 -15.45
N PRO A 115 0.56 -8.10 -15.29
CA PRO A 115 -0.30 -9.28 -15.35
C PRO A 115 -1.11 -9.53 -14.06
N ASN A 116 -0.56 -9.16 -12.90
CA ASN A 116 -1.16 -9.40 -11.59
C ASN A 116 -0.49 -8.55 -10.50
N GLY A 117 -1.06 -8.54 -9.29
CA GLY A 117 -0.58 -7.77 -8.16
C GLY A 117 0.76 -8.27 -7.61
N LYS A 118 1.03 -9.56 -7.70
CA LYS A 118 2.31 -10.13 -7.25
C LYS A 118 3.47 -9.60 -8.09
N VAL A 119 3.34 -9.59 -9.41
CA VAL A 119 4.36 -9.02 -10.31
C VAL A 119 4.47 -7.52 -10.11
N ALA A 120 3.36 -6.79 -10.07
CA ALA A 120 3.34 -5.35 -9.85
C ALA A 120 4.02 -4.95 -8.53
N SER A 121 3.78 -5.69 -7.43
CA SER A 121 4.42 -5.46 -6.13
C SER A 121 5.93 -5.66 -6.17
N LYS A 122 6.39 -6.74 -6.83
CA LYS A 122 7.83 -6.98 -7.02
C LYS A 122 8.49 -5.89 -7.85
N VAL A 123 7.80 -5.41 -8.90
CA VAL A 123 8.29 -4.30 -9.73
C VAL A 123 8.39 -3.02 -8.90
N ALA A 124 7.35 -2.66 -8.13
CA ALA A 124 7.36 -1.46 -7.29
C ALA A 124 8.53 -1.45 -6.30
N GLN A 125 8.69 -2.54 -5.55
CA GLN A 125 9.79 -2.71 -4.59
C GLN A 125 11.17 -2.75 -5.28
N GLY A 126 11.29 -3.52 -6.36
CA GLY A 126 12.54 -3.67 -7.12
C GLY A 126 12.97 -2.37 -7.81
N PHE A 127 12.02 -1.57 -8.29
CA PHE A 127 12.25 -0.27 -8.89
C PHE A 127 12.79 0.73 -7.85
N ALA A 128 12.14 0.83 -6.69
CA ALA A 128 12.60 1.70 -5.61
C ALA A 128 14.00 1.30 -5.12
N LYS A 129 14.28 0.00 -4.94
CA LYS A 129 15.62 -0.51 -4.58
C LYS A 129 16.68 -0.16 -5.65
N ALA A 130 16.32 -0.20 -6.94
CA ALA A 130 17.27 0.05 -8.03
C ALA A 130 17.65 1.51 -8.20
N PHE A 131 16.75 2.45 -7.91
CA PHE A 131 16.97 3.87 -8.16
C PHE A 131 17.12 4.72 -6.89
N SER A 132 16.73 4.20 -5.72
CA SER A 132 16.76 4.93 -4.43
C SER A 132 16.29 6.38 -4.58
N PRO A 133 15.01 6.61 -4.99
CA PRO A 133 14.55 7.95 -5.36
C PRO A 133 14.68 8.95 -4.20
N GLU A 134 15.35 10.08 -4.44
CA GLU A 134 15.54 11.15 -3.44
C GLU A 134 14.22 11.68 -2.86
N GLU A 135 13.14 11.61 -3.64
CA GLU A 135 11.79 12.00 -3.22
C GLU A 135 11.22 11.20 -2.04
N LEU A 136 11.92 10.12 -1.64
CA LEU A 136 11.57 9.24 -0.51
C LEU A 136 12.49 9.42 0.70
N ASN A 137 13.48 10.32 0.66
CA ASN A 137 14.49 10.47 1.69
C ASN A 137 13.98 11.08 3.02
N ASP A 138 12.76 11.61 3.05
CA ASP A 138 12.14 12.21 4.24
C ASP A 138 11.34 11.22 5.10
N VAL A 139 11.37 9.93 4.73
CA VAL A 139 10.81 8.82 5.50
C VAL A 139 11.71 7.58 5.40
N LYS A 140 11.56 6.64 6.33
CA LYS A 140 12.02 5.26 6.10
C LYS A 140 10.97 4.52 5.30
N VAL A 141 11.28 4.15 4.08
CA VAL A 141 10.47 3.21 3.31
C VAL A 141 10.69 1.81 3.88
N LEU A 142 9.64 1.20 4.41
CA LEU A 142 9.69 -0.16 4.92
C LEU A 142 9.49 -1.15 3.77
N TYR A 143 8.42 -0.99 3.02
CA TYR A 143 8.21 -1.74 1.78
C TYR A 143 7.17 -1.07 0.89
N LEU A 144 7.18 -1.46 -0.38
CA LEU A 144 6.25 -1.04 -1.40
C LEU A 144 5.54 -2.26 -1.99
N HIS A 145 4.30 -2.05 -2.38
CA HIS A 145 3.53 -3.03 -3.15
C HIS A 145 2.63 -2.32 -4.15
N ALA A 146 1.99 -3.06 -5.05
CA ALA A 146 1.14 -2.49 -6.07
C ALA A 146 -0.03 -3.43 -6.37
N HIS A 147 -1.18 -2.86 -6.82
CA HIS A 147 -2.36 -3.64 -7.15
C HIS A 147 -2.22 -4.39 -8.49
N GLY A 148 -3.08 -5.34 -8.75
CA GLY A 148 -3.21 -6.02 -10.04
C GLY A 148 -3.58 -5.05 -11.17
N PRO A 149 -3.77 -5.55 -12.40
CA PRO A 149 -4.05 -4.69 -13.54
C PRO A 149 -5.31 -3.86 -13.31
N GLY A 150 -5.20 -2.55 -13.54
CA GLY A 150 -6.36 -1.67 -13.54
C GLY A 150 -7.26 -1.96 -14.73
N LEU A 151 -8.56 -2.14 -14.47
CA LEU A 151 -9.61 -2.41 -15.45
C LEU A 151 -10.65 -1.29 -15.42
N LEU A 152 -11.50 -1.24 -16.45
CA LEU A 152 -12.56 -0.25 -16.55
C LEU A 152 -13.89 -0.81 -16.02
N HIS A 153 -14.47 -0.15 -15.02
CA HIS A 153 -15.76 -0.52 -14.43
C HIS A 153 -16.77 0.60 -14.65
N THR A 154 -17.91 0.30 -15.29
CA THR A 154 -18.83 1.31 -15.78
C THR A 154 -20.31 0.97 -15.53
N LYS A 155 -21.19 1.99 -15.61
CA LYS A 155 -22.65 1.82 -15.56
C LYS A 155 -23.25 1.42 -16.89
N LYS A 156 -22.58 1.74 -18.00
CA LYS A 156 -22.96 1.38 -19.37
C LYS A 156 -21.86 0.49 -19.97
N PRO A 157 -22.18 -0.40 -20.91
CA PRO A 157 -21.19 -1.28 -21.51
C PRO A 157 -20.17 -0.47 -22.33
N VAL A 158 -18.89 -0.82 -22.20
CA VAL A 158 -17.78 -0.30 -23.02
C VAL A 158 -17.12 -1.50 -23.69
N ARG A 159 -17.33 -1.67 -24.98
CA ARG A 159 -16.83 -2.80 -25.77
C ARG A 159 -15.72 -2.39 -26.74
N LYS A 160 -15.64 -1.08 -27.02
CA LYS A 160 -14.65 -0.46 -27.92
C LYS A 160 -14.32 0.94 -27.43
N LEU A 161 -13.21 1.51 -27.92
CA LEU A 161 -12.74 2.84 -27.49
C LEU A 161 -13.78 3.94 -27.66
N GLU A 162 -14.58 3.89 -28.73
CA GLU A 162 -15.59 4.89 -29.01
C GLU A 162 -16.68 4.97 -27.94
N ASP A 163 -16.97 3.84 -27.27
CA ASP A 163 -17.98 3.77 -26.21
C ASP A 163 -17.55 4.56 -24.95
N LEU A 164 -16.22 4.76 -24.76
CA LEU A 164 -15.68 5.49 -23.63
C LEU A 164 -15.67 7.01 -23.85
N LYS A 165 -15.89 7.48 -25.07
CA LYS A 165 -15.78 8.89 -25.43
C LYS A 165 -16.68 9.79 -24.58
N GLY A 166 -16.05 10.70 -23.85
CA GLY A 166 -16.75 11.68 -23.01
C GLY A 166 -17.31 11.15 -21.70
N MET A 167 -17.21 9.84 -21.40
CA MET A 167 -17.64 9.27 -20.11
C MET A 167 -16.76 9.80 -18.98
N LYS A 168 -17.41 10.26 -17.90
CA LYS A 168 -16.71 10.69 -16.67
C LYS A 168 -16.25 9.47 -15.88
N ILE A 169 -14.94 9.23 -15.87
CA ILE A 169 -14.33 8.07 -15.21
C ILE A 169 -13.48 8.53 -14.02
N ARG A 170 -13.78 8.00 -12.85
CA ARG A 170 -12.91 8.18 -11.69
C ARG A 170 -11.54 7.56 -11.96
N ALA A 171 -10.49 8.33 -11.74
CA ALA A 171 -9.11 7.89 -11.83
C ALA A 171 -8.25 8.61 -10.79
N THR A 172 -6.95 8.32 -10.69
CA THR A 172 -6.04 9.03 -9.80
C THR A 172 -4.61 8.99 -10.33
N GLY A 173 -3.79 10.01 -10.00
CA GLY A 173 -2.41 10.05 -10.47
C GLY A 173 -2.29 9.89 -11.97
N LEU A 174 -1.40 8.99 -12.40
CA LEU A 174 -1.12 8.74 -13.81
C LEU A 174 -2.27 8.07 -14.55
N SER A 175 -3.10 7.26 -13.85
CA SER A 175 -4.27 6.63 -14.49
C SER A 175 -5.29 7.64 -15.02
N SER A 176 -5.26 8.91 -14.54
CA SER A 176 -6.04 10.00 -15.14
C SER A 176 -5.60 10.28 -16.58
N LYS A 177 -4.29 10.21 -16.87
CA LYS A 177 -3.76 10.36 -18.23
C LYS A 177 -4.08 9.16 -19.10
N VAL A 178 -4.17 7.97 -18.52
CA VAL A 178 -4.61 6.76 -19.23
C VAL A 178 -6.08 6.91 -19.66
N VAL A 179 -6.97 7.34 -18.76
CA VAL A 179 -8.39 7.58 -19.07
C VAL A 179 -8.53 8.63 -20.18
N GLU A 180 -7.77 9.74 -20.11
CA GLU A 180 -7.77 10.79 -21.11
C GLU A 180 -7.31 10.25 -22.50
N ALA A 181 -6.24 9.46 -22.53
CA ALA A 181 -5.72 8.83 -23.75
C ALA A 181 -6.71 7.83 -24.38
N LEU A 182 -7.52 7.16 -23.57
CA LEU A 182 -8.59 6.26 -24.02
C LEU A 182 -9.88 7.01 -24.48
N GLY A 183 -9.92 8.35 -24.35
CA GLY A 183 -11.05 9.18 -24.78
C GLY A 183 -12.09 9.48 -23.70
N GLY A 184 -11.90 9.01 -22.48
CA GLY A 184 -12.74 9.33 -21.34
C GLY A 184 -12.39 10.69 -20.70
N VAL A 185 -13.23 11.17 -19.80
CA VAL A 185 -13.02 12.38 -19.02
C VAL A 185 -12.62 11.99 -17.59
N PRO A 186 -11.36 12.15 -17.18
CA PRO A 186 -10.92 11.75 -15.86
C PRO A 186 -11.44 12.68 -14.77
N VAL A 187 -11.97 12.10 -13.70
CA VAL A 187 -12.39 12.79 -12.47
C VAL A 187 -11.52 12.29 -11.33
N ALA A 188 -10.55 13.12 -10.93
CA ALA A 188 -9.57 12.74 -9.91
C ALA A 188 -10.16 12.82 -8.50
N MET A 189 -10.16 11.68 -7.79
CA MET A 189 -10.57 11.62 -6.39
C MET A 189 -9.98 10.41 -5.66
N PRO A 190 -9.79 10.47 -4.32
CA PRO A 190 -9.42 9.31 -3.52
C PRO A 190 -10.49 8.21 -3.57
N GLN A 191 -10.06 6.96 -3.38
CA GLN A 191 -10.91 5.77 -3.49
C GLN A 191 -12.12 5.79 -2.54
N GLY A 192 -11.96 6.29 -1.32
CA GLY A 192 -13.04 6.36 -0.33
C GLY A 192 -14.28 7.15 -0.76
N GLY A 193 -14.15 8.08 -1.72
CA GLY A 193 -15.28 8.85 -2.26
C GLY A 193 -15.96 8.23 -3.49
N THR A 194 -15.37 7.17 -4.05
CA THR A 194 -15.77 6.65 -5.38
C THR A 194 -17.16 6.02 -5.38
N TYR A 195 -17.51 5.23 -4.35
CA TYR A 195 -18.83 4.62 -4.25
C TYR A 195 -19.96 5.67 -4.32
N GLU A 196 -19.86 6.72 -3.50
CA GLU A 196 -20.86 7.79 -3.48
C GLU A 196 -20.88 8.60 -4.77
N ALA A 197 -19.71 8.85 -5.38
CA ALA A 197 -19.63 9.55 -6.66
C ALA A 197 -20.30 8.73 -7.79
N LEU A 198 -20.09 7.41 -7.82
CA LEU A 198 -20.80 6.49 -8.72
C LEU A 198 -22.30 6.49 -8.44
N LYS A 199 -22.72 6.30 -7.19
CA LYS A 199 -24.14 6.25 -6.81
C LYS A 199 -24.90 7.51 -7.22
N LYS A 200 -24.32 8.68 -7.00
CA LYS A 200 -24.88 9.98 -7.34
C LYS A 200 -24.75 10.36 -8.82
N GLY A 201 -24.03 9.57 -9.63
CA GLY A 201 -23.82 9.88 -11.06
C GLY A 201 -22.83 11.01 -11.33
N VAL A 202 -22.01 11.39 -10.35
CA VAL A 202 -20.90 12.35 -10.54
C VAL A 202 -19.88 11.78 -11.52
N VAL A 203 -19.67 10.45 -11.45
CA VAL A 203 -18.90 9.68 -12.41
C VAL A 203 -19.74 8.50 -12.94
N GLU A 204 -19.47 8.09 -14.18
CA GLU A 204 -20.16 7.01 -14.87
C GLU A 204 -19.40 5.68 -14.77
N GLY A 205 -18.14 5.75 -14.31
CA GLY A 205 -17.29 4.59 -14.10
C GLY A 205 -16.09 4.91 -13.24
N THR A 206 -15.29 3.88 -12.99
CA THR A 206 -14.00 3.96 -12.29
C THR A 206 -12.96 3.13 -13.03
N PHE A 207 -11.70 3.59 -12.98
CA PHE A 207 -10.56 2.85 -13.50
C PHE A 207 -9.70 2.41 -12.32
N GLY A 208 -9.58 1.10 -12.11
CA GLY A 208 -8.90 0.49 -10.95
C GLY A 208 -8.86 -1.03 -11.01
N PRO A 209 -8.21 -1.71 -10.05
CA PRO A 209 -8.20 -3.16 -9.99
C PRO A 209 -9.62 -3.71 -9.75
N ILE A 210 -9.87 -4.94 -10.16
CA ILE A 210 -11.22 -5.54 -10.05
C ILE A 210 -11.63 -5.80 -8.58
N GLU A 211 -10.68 -5.82 -7.66
CA GLU A 211 -10.95 -5.93 -6.21
C GLU A 211 -11.89 -4.83 -5.70
N VAL A 212 -11.86 -3.61 -6.30
CA VAL A 212 -12.71 -2.48 -5.86
C VAL A 212 -14.19 -2.82 -5.91
N LEU A 213 -14.56 -3.81 -6.73
CA LEU A 213 -15.93 -4.26 -6.88
C LEU A 213 -16.48 -4.87 -5.59
N LYS A 214 -15.64 -5.62 -4.84
CA LYS A 214 -15.99 -6.18 -3.54
C LYS A 214 -15.43 -5.34 -2.39
N GLY A 215 -14.14 -5.06 -2.37
CA GLY A 215 -13.46 -4.38 -1.27
C GLY A 215 -13.99 -2.98 -0.97
N TRP A 216 -14.50 -2.29 -2.00
CA TRP A 216 -15.13 -0.97 -1.91
C TRP A 216 -16.61 -0.96 -2.34
N LYS A 217 -17.23 -2.15 -2.43
CA LYS A 217 -18.66 -2.35 -2.77
C LYS A 217 -19.11 -1.74 -4.10
N GLN A 218 -18.18 -1.43 -5.02
CA GLN A 218 -18.54 -0.72 -6.25
C GLN A 218 -19.40 -1.57 -7.20
N ALA A 219 -19.38 -2.91 -7.10
CA ALA A 219 -20.25 -3.79 -7.88
C ALA A 219 -21.76 -3.53 -7.65
N GLU A 220 -22.13 -2.89 -6.52
CA GLU A 220 -23.52 -2.54 -6.23
C GLU A 220 -24.02 -1.34 -7.07
N VAL A 221 -23.11 -0.51 -7.57
CA VAL A 221 -23.42 0.76 -8.27
C VAL A 221 -22.89 0.85 -9.71
N ILE A 222 -22.23 -0.22 -10.19
CA ILE A 222 -21.81 -0.41 -11.59
C ILE A 222 -22.37 -1.72 -12.15
N LYS A 223 -22.34 -1.89 -13.48
CA LYS A 223 -22.95 -3.04 -14.15
C LYS A 223 -22.00 -3.77 -15.08
N TYR A 224 -20.92 -3.13 -15.51
CA TYR A 224 -20.03 -3.66 -16.54
C TYR A 224 -18.59 -3.52 -16.12
N THR A 225 -17.79 -4.54 -16.42
CA THR A 225 -16.33 -4.50 -16.29
C THR A 225 -15.71 -4.87 -17.62
N THR A 226 -14.97 -3.96 -18.23
CA THR A 226 -14.20 -4.22 -19.45
C THR A 226 -12.80 -4.70 -19.08
N GLU A 227 -12.45 -5.91 -19.52
CA GLU A 227 -11.17 -6.55 -19.27
C GLU A 227 -10.08 -5.99 -20.20
N CYS A 228 -9.64 -4.77 -19.97
CA CYS A 228 -8.60 -4.08 -20.74
C CYS A 228 -7.18 -4.41 -20.24
N TYR A 229 -6.85 -5.67 -20.09
CA TYR A 229 -5.53 -6.14 -19.62
C TYR A 229 -4.35 -5.62 -20.45
N SER A 230 -4.58 -5.33 -21.73
CA SER A 230 -3.58 -4.77 -22.62
C SER A 230 -3.07 -3.36 -22.22
N VAL A 231 -3.89 -2.64 -21.44
CA VAL A 231 -3.51 -1.35 -20.81
C VAL A 231 -2.79 -1.62 -19.49
N GLY A 232 -3.38 -2.44 -18.62
CA GLY A 232 -2.81 -3.01 -17.42
C GLY A 232 -1.92 -2.06 -16.61
N TYR A 233 -2.42 -0.86 -16.25
CA TYR A 233 -1.70 0.01 -15.31
C TYR A 233 -1.77 -0.54 -13.89
N THR A 234 -0.88 -0.12 -13.03
CA THR A 234 -0.96 -0.34 -11.59
C THR A 234 -0.83 0.98 -10.82
N THR A 235 -0.92 0.92 -9.51
CA THR A 235 -0.59 2.06 -8.64
C THR A 235 0.22 1.57 -7.46
N THR A 236 1.29 2.30 -7.13
CA THR A 236 2.22 1.94 -6.06
C THR A 236 1.72 2.42 -4.71
N PHE A 237 1.61 1.50 -3.77
CA PHE A 237 1.34 1.73 -2.36
C PHE A 237 2.64 1.71 -1.56
N PHE A 238 2.66 2.49 -0.50
CA PHE A 238 3.79 2.56 0.41
C PHE A 238 3.38 2.15 1.82
N ILE A 239 4.30 1.50 2.52
CA ILE A 239 4.34 1.43 3.97
C ILE A 239 5.64 2.12 4.39
N VAL A 240 5.48 3.27 5.06
CA VAL A 240 6.59 4.14 5.45
C VAL A 240 6.54 4.46 6.94
N MET A 241 7.69 4.77 7.51
CA MET A 241 7.84 5.17 8.90
C MET A 241 8.48 6.55 9.00
N ASN A 242 8.08 7.34 9.99
CA ASN A 242 8.71 8.59 10.34
C ASN A 242 10.22 8.38 10.60
N LEU A 243 11.05 9.23 10.00
CA LEU A 243 12.50 9.02 10.01
C LEU A 243 13.11 9.15 11.39
N ASP A 244 12.63 10.09 12.22
CA ASP A 244 13.12 10.25 13.58
C ASP A 244 12.75 9.05 14.47
N LYS A 245 11.52 8.52 14.29
CA LYS A 245 11.08 7.30 14.98
C LYS A 245 11.92 6.09 14.56
N TRP A 246 12.18 5.95 13.25
CA TRP A 246 13.05 4.89 12.75
C TRP A 246 14.45 4.95 13.35
N ASN A 247 15.07 6.14 13.34
CA ASN A 247 16.42 6.35 13.85
C ASN A 247 16.55 6.17 15.37
N ALA A 248 15.43 6.30 16.10
CA ALA A 248 15.37 6.05 17.54
C ALA A 248 15.17 4.56 17.91
N LEU A 249 14.86 3.69 16.94
CA LEU A 249 14.73 2.26 17.20
C LEU A 249 16.10 1.61 17.42
N PRO A 250 16.23 0.68 18.38
CA PRO A 250 17.40 -0.18 18.50
C PRO A 250 17.68 -0.99 17.22
N ASP A 251 18.94 -1.28 16.93
CA ASP A 251 19.38 -1.97 15.71
C ASP A 251 18.72 -3.35 15.54
N ASP A 252 18.54 -4.10 16.62
CA ASP A 252 17.87 -5.39 16.62
C ASP A 252 16.38 -5.27 16.22
N ILE A 253 15.70 -4.25 16.70
CA ILE A 253 14.33 -3.91 16.33
C ILE A 253 14.23 -3.48 14.86
N GLN A 254 15.13 -2.58 14.40
CA GLN A 254 15.19 -2.18 12.99
C GLN A 254 15.33 -3.40 12.07
N LYS A 255 16.18 -4.36 12.46
CA LYS A 255 16.39 -5.60 11.70
C LYS A 255 15.12 -6.45 11.59
N VAL A 256 14.32 -6.54 12.65
CA VAL A 256 13.01 -7.22 12.62
C VAL A 256 12.09 -6.53 11.62
N PHE A 257 11.96 -5.19 11.69
CA PHE A 257 11.16 -4.43 10.73
C PHE A 257 11.58 -4.68 9.29
N GLU A 258 12.87 -4.65 8.98
CA GLU A 258 13.39 -4.88 7.63
C GLU A 258 13.09 -6.30 7.14
N THR A 259 13.34 -7.31 7.97
CA THR A 259 13.14 -8.71 7.62
C THR A 259 11.67 -9.03 7.37
N VAL A 260 10.78 -8.58 8.26
CA VAL A 260 9.34 -8.79 8.10
C VAL A 260 8.81 -8.03 6.89
N SER A 261 9.24 -6.78 6.70
CA SER A 261 8.82 -5.94 5.59
C SER A 261 9.17 -6.53 4.22
N GLU A 262 10.35 -7.13 4.08
CA GLU A 262 10.75 -7.77 2.82
C GLU A 262 9.80 -8.92 2.43
N LYS A 263 9.40 -9.74 3.39
CA LYS A 263 8.41 -10.82 3.21
C LYS A 263 7.04 -10.28 2.77
N TYR A 264 6.61 -9.14 3.33
CA TYR A 264 5.27 -8.61 3.11
C TYR A 264 5.04 -7.97 1.75
N VAL A 265 6.07 -7.72 0.96
CA VAL A 265 5.94 -7.40 -0.47
C VAL A 265 5.19 -8.52 -1.22
N ASP A 266 5.59 -9.77 -1.01
CA ASP A 266 4.94 -10.94 -1.64
C ASP A 266 3.56 -11.24 -1.00
N VAL A 267 3.40 -11.04 0.31
CA VAL A 267 2.12 -11.20 1.00
C VAL A 267 1.07 -10.24 0.44
N HIS A 268 1.35 -8.94 0.37
CA HIS A 268 0.43 -7.95 -0.21
C HIS A 268 0.15 -8.22 -1.68
N GLY A 269 1.16 -8.64 -2.45
CA GLY A 269 0.99 -9.03 -3.85
C GLY A 269 -0.01 -10.18 -4.01
N LYS A 270 0.09 -11.23 -3.20
CA LYS A 270 -0.86 -12.35 -3.17
C LYS A 270 -2.25 -11.94 -2.70
N VAL A 271 -2.33 -11.03 -1.72
CA VAL A 271 -3.62 -10.50 -1.25
C VAL A 271 -4.30 -9.69 -2.36
N TRP A 272 -3.57 -8.92 -3.17
CA TRP A 272 -4.13 -8.27 -4.34
C TRP A 272 -4.73 -9.30 -5.32
N ASP A 273 -3.99 -10.34 -5.68
CA ASP A 273 -4.44 -11.37 -6.63
C ASP A 273 -5.69 -12.10 -6.10
N SER A 274 -5.70 -12.47 -4.81
CA SER A 274 -6.87 -13.15 -4.22
C SER A 274 -8.08 -12.23 -4.13
N THR A 275 -7.91 -10.95 -3.81
CA THR A 275 -9.02 -9.99 -3.73
C THR A 275 -9.54 -9.59 -5.11
N ASP A 276 -8.70 -9.60 -6.16
CA ASP A 276 -9.13 -9.46 -7.56
C ASP A 276 -10.04 -10.62 -7.97
N GLU A 277 -9.69 -11.86 -7.64
CA GLU A 277 -10.54 -13.03 -7.89
C GLU A 277 -11.89 -12.93 -7.12
N GLU A 278 -11.84 -12.50 -5.86
CA GLU A 278 -13.03 -12.28 -5.06
C GLU A 278 -13.92 -11.17 -5.63
N GLY A 279 -13.32 -10.08 -6.11
CA GLY A 279 -14.02 -8.97 -6.77
C GLY A 279 -14.73 -9.43 -8.04
N LYS A 280 -14.04 -10.25 -8.85
CA LYS A 280 -14.61 -10.85 -10.08
C LYS A 280 -15.81 -11.76 -9.77
N LYS A 281 -15.67 -12.67 -8.82
CA LYS A 281 -16.75 -13.56 -8.38
C LYS A 281 -17.93 -12.79 -7.80
N TYR A 282 -17.66 -11.78 -6.98
CA TYR A 282 -18.71 -10.97 -6.35
C TYR A 282 -19.51 -10.19 -7.39
N THR A 283 -18.87 -9.52 -8.34
CA THR A 283 -19.59 -8.75 -9.37
C THR A 283 -20.45 -9.66 -10.26
N GLN A 284 -19.95 -10.85 -10.61
CA GLN A 284 -20.72 -11.85 -11.36
C GLN A 284 -21.94 -12.37 -10.58
N SER A 285 -21.81 -12.57 -9.26
CA SER A 285 -22.92 -13.01 -8.40
C SER A 285 -24.05 -11.99 -8.31
N LEU A 286 -23.77 -10.71 -8.59
CA LEU A 286 -24.78 -9.64 -8.69
C LEU A 286 -25.38 -9.50 -10.11
N GLY A 287 -25.03 -10.40 -11.04
CA GLY A 287 -25.47 -10.36 -12.43
C GLY A 287 -24.82 -9.26 -13.26
N ASN A 288 -23.70 -8.70 -12.82
CA ASN A 288 -22.95 -7.71 -13.59
C ASN A 288 -22.14 -8.41 -14.68
N GLU A 289 -22.01 -7.77 -15.84
CA GLU A 289 -21.34 -8.33 -17.00
C GLU A 289 -19.82 -8.07 -16.98
N ILE A 290 -19.04 -9.11 -17.25
CA ILE A 290 -17.62 -9.00 -17.57
C ILE A 290 -17.48 -9.03 -19.09
N ILE A 291 -16.86 -8.00 -19.66
CA ILE A 291 -16.70 -7.78 -21.10
C ILE A 291 -15.24 -8.03 -21.47
N PRO A 292 -14.90 -9.15 -22.09
CA PRO A 292 -13.58 -9.34 -22.68
C PRO A 292 -13.45 -8.46 -23.92
N LEU A 293 -12.28 -7.82 -24.09
CA LEU A 293 -11.95 -7.14 -25.34
C LEU A 293 -11.46 -8.16 -26.38
N SER A 294 -11.84 -7.96 -27.64
CA SER A 294 -11.24 -8.70 -28.76
C SER A 294 -9.73 -8.37 -28.87
N ASP A 295 -8.95 -9.22 -29.57
CA ASP A 295 -7.54 -8.97 -29.80
C ASP A 295 -7.32 -7.65 -30.55
N GLU A 296 -8.20 -7.33 -31.51
CA GLU A 296 -8.16 -6.08 -32.26
C GLU A 296 -8.38 -4.87 -31.34
N GLU A 297 -9.42 -4.88 -30.52
CA GLU A 297 -9.67 -3.81 -29.55
C GLU A 297 -8.55 -3.72 -28.51
N SER A 298 -8.05 -4.83 -28.01
CA SER A 298 -6.93 -4.89 -27.10
C SER A 298 -5.67 -4.22 -27.67
N ALA A 299 -5.40 -4.43 -28.97
CA ALA A 299 -4.31 -3.76 -29.68
C ALA A 299 -4.55 -2.25 -29.83
N ARG A 300 -5.79 -1.84 -30.16
CA ARG A 300 -6.20 -0.42 -30.26
C ARG A 300 -6.06 0.28 -28.92
N TRP A 301 -6.49 -0.33 -27.82
CA TRP A 301 -6.38 0.24 -26.47
C TRP A 301 -4.92 0.39 -26.05
N ARG A 302 -4.08 -0.62 -26.31
CA ARG A 302 -2.63 -0.53 -26.04
C ARG A 302 -2.00 0.64 -26.80
N LYS A 303 -2.29 0.78 -28.10
CA LYS A 303 -1.80 1.87 -28.94
C LYS A 303 -2.26 3.24 -28.44
N ALA A 304 -3.51 3.34 -27.99
CA ALA A 304 -4.08 4.59 -27.47
C ALA A 304 -3.34 5.13 -26.24
N VAL A 305 -2.78 4.24 -25.38
CA VAL A 305 -2.07 4.63 -24.17
C VAL A 305 -0.54 4.79 -24.35
N GLU A 306 0.03 4.40 -25.48
CA GLU A 306 1.46 4.62 -25.78
C GLU A 306 1.92 6.08 -25.57
N PRO A 307 1.13 7.12 -25.95
CA PRO A 307 1.51 8.49 -25.70
C PRO A 307 1.71 8.81 -24.21
N VAL A 308 1.07 8.11 -23.28
CA VAL A 308 1.27 8.31 -21.85
C VAL A 308 2.69 7.90 -21.46
N ILE A 309 3.17 6.76 -21.98
CA ILE A 309 4.54 6.26 -21.75
C ILE A 309 5.55 7.21 -22.40
N ASN A 310 5.33 7.57 -23.66
CA ASN A 310 6.23 8.44 -24.42
C ASN A 310 6.36 9.83 -23.77
N ASN A 311 5.25 10.41 -23.32
CA ASN A 311 5.25 11.68 -22.59
C ASN A 311 5.97 11.58 -21.25
N PHE A 312 5.83 10.46 -20.54
CA PHE A 312 6.61 10.24 -19.31
C PHE A 312 8.12 10.20 -19.64
N ILE A 313 8.53 9.47 -20.65
CA ILE A 313 9.94 9.39 -21.09
C ILE A 313 10.46 10.78 -21.46
N ALA A 314 9.72 11.53 -22.27
CA ALA A 314 10.13 12.86 -22.73
C ALA A 314 10.26 13.91 -21.62
N ASN A 315 9.47 13.79 -20.55
CA ASN A 315 9.44 14.75 -19.45
C ASN A 315 10.30 14.35 -18.24
N ASN A 316 11.00 13.20 -18.29
CA ASN A 316 11.86 12.73 -17.20
C ASN A 316 13.28 12.45 -17.74
N PRO A 317 14.34 13.07 -17.20
CA PRO A 317 15.71 12.91 -17.71
C PRO A 317 16.21 11.45 -17.79
N LYS A 318 15.68 10.57 -16.93
CA LYS A 318 15.95 9.12 -16.90
C LYS A 318 14.74 8.27 -17.31
N GLY A 319 13.74 8.88 -17.97
CA GLY A 319 12.45 8.23 -18.26
C GLY A 319 12.60 6.93 -19.04
N ASP A 320 13.46 6.88 -20.05
CA ASP A 320 13.74 5.67 -20.82
C ASP A 320 14.39 4.57 -19.95
N THR A 321 15.35 4.94 -19.10
CA THR A 321 16.00 4.02 -18.15
C THR A 321 14.98 3.44 -17.15
N TYR A 322 14.03 4.24 -16.67
CA TYR A 322 12.97 3.81 -15.77
C TYR A 322 12.05 2.79 -16.45
N VAL A 323 11.57 3.10 -17.64
CA VAL A 323 10.70 2.21 -18.43
C VAL A 323 11.41 0.89 -18.76
N LYS A 324 12.67 0.95 -19.18
CA LYS A 324 13.48 -0.25 -19.43
C LYS A 324 13.59 -1.12 -18.17
N LYS A 325 13.89 -0.51 -17.01
CA LYS A 325 13.99 -1.24 -15.73
C LYS A 325 12.69 -1.90 -15.33
N ILE A 326 11.55 -1.24 -15.52
CA ILE A 326 10.24 -1.83 -15.25
C ILE A 326 10.02 -3.09 -16.11
N ARG A 327 10.30 -3.01 -17.43
CA ARG A 327 10.20 -4.17 -18.33
C ARG A 327 11.09 -5.32 -17.91
N GLU A 328 12.35 -5.03 -17.49
CA GLU A 328 13.26 -6.05 -16.96
C GLU A 328 12.74 -6.72 -15.69
N LEU A 329 12.11 -5.95 -14.79
CA LEU A 329 11.56 -6.47 -13.55
C LEU A 329 10.28 -7.28 -13.79
N MET A 330 9.46 -6.89 -14.77
CA MET A 330 8.25 -7.64 -15.15
C MET A 330 8.57 -8.99 -15.81
N ALA A 331 9.73 -9.14 -16.43
CA ALA A 331 10.15 -10.38 -17.10
C ALA A 331 10.74 -11.44 -16.16
N LYS A 332 10.91 -11.13 -14.86
CA LYS A 332 11.43 -12.01 -13.80
C LYS A 332 10.29 -12.67 -13.01
#